data_3675d30ddce269a38645fb56343c900d
#
_entry.id   3675d30ddce269a38645fb56343c900d
#
_cell.length_a   1.000
_cell.length_b   1.000
_cell.length_c   1.000
_cell.angle_alpha   90.00
_cell.angle_beta   90.00
_cell.angle_gamma   90.00
#
_symmetry.space_group_name_H-M   'P 1'
#
loop_
_entity.id
_entity.type
_entity.pdbx_description
1 polymer ?
#
loop_
_entity_poly.entity_id
_entity_poly.type
_entity_poly.pdbx_seq_one_letter_code
_entity_poly.pdbx_strand_id
1 'polypeptide(L)'
;MKRCLFMLIAVACSGYVFSQGKPNIVVILADDLGYGDLKCFNPERSKIETPHLSRLAEQGMRFTDAHSSSGVCSPSRYALLTGRYHWRSRLQTGIVGVMEHPLIASNRLTIAGLAKNNGYATACIGK
;
A
#
# COMPACT_ATOMS: atom_id res chain seq x y z
N MET A 1 43.57 -30.01 -14.31
CA MET A 1 43.67 -28.55 -14.28
C MET A 1 42.45 -27.82 -14.86
N LYS A 2 41.83 -28.25 -15.95
CA LYS A 2 40.63 -27.55 -16.54
C LYS A 2 39.36 -27.59 -15.66
N ARG A 3 39.14 -28.61 -14.84
CA ARG A 3 37.97 -28.73 -13.95
C ARG A 3 38.02 -27.81 -12.72
N CYS A 4 39.20 -27.48 -12.20
CA CYS A 4 39.34 -26.54 -11.08
C CYS A 4 39.11 -25.08 -11.50
N LEU A 5 39.43 -24.73 -12.74
CA LEU A 5 39.24 -23.38 -13.26
C LEU A 5 37.76 -23.05 -13.44
N PHE A 6 36.94 -24.03 -13.85
CA PHE A 6 35.48 -23.85 -13.95
C PHE A 6 34.81 -23.66 -12.59
N MET A 7 35.27 -24.35 -11.55
CA MET A 7 34.76 -24.19 -10.20
C MET A 7 35.08 -22.81 -9.59
N LEU A 8 36.26 -22.27 -9.88
CA LEU A 8 36.67 -20.94 -9.43
C LEU A 8 35.85 -19.81 -10.09
N ILE A 9 35.47 -19.96 -11.36
CA ILE A 9 34.62 -18.98 -12.06
C ILE A 9 33.18 -19.02 -11.53
N ALA A 10 32.65 -20.20 -11.19
CA ALA A 10 31.32 -20.32 -10.60
C ALA A 10 31.19 -19.67 -9.20
N VAL A 11 32.23 -19.71 -8.39
CA VAL A 11 32.30 -19.07 -7.07
C VAL A 11 32.44 -17.54 -7.20
N ALA A 12 33.14 -17.04 -8.23
CA ALA A 12 33.28 -15.61 -8.45
C ALA A 12 31.98 -14.91 -8.92
N CYS A 13 31.05 -15.64 -9.56
CA CYS A 13 29.74 -15.10 -9.98
C CYS A 13 28.70 -15.06 -8.87
N SER A 14 28.90 -15.69 -7.73
CA SER A 14 27.95 -15.71 -6.62
C SER A 14 28.03 -14.47 -5.71
N GLY A 15 28.92 -13.52 -5.97
CA GLY A 15 29.23 -12.40 -5.08
C GLY A 15 28.45 -11.10 -5.29
N TYR A 16 27.62 -10.98 -6.32
CA TYR A 16 26.87 -9.75 -6.55
C TYR A 16 25.41 -9.88 -6.10
N VAL A 17 25.18 -10.17 -4.83
CA VAL A 17 23.94 -9.80 -4.20
C VAL A 17 23.99 -8.28 -3.98
N PHE A 18 23.49 -7.51 -4.95
CA PHE A 18 23.19 -6.11 -4.72
C PHE A 18 22.19 -6.06 -3.55
N SER A 19 22.68 -5.71 -2.39
CA SER A 19 21.84 -5.23 -1.32
C SER A 19 21.20 -3.93 -1.81
N GLN A 20 20.09 -4.05 -2.54
CA GLN A 20 19.28 -2.89 -2.87
C GLN A 20 18.82 -2.31 -1.54
N GLY A 21 19.11 -1.03 -1.31
CA GLY A 21 18.57 -0.31 -0.17
C GLY A 21 17.06 -0.50 -0.11
N LYS A 22 16.49 -0.48 1.09
CA LYS A 22 15.03 -0.65 1.25
C LYS A 22 14.29 0.40 0.42
N PRO A 23 13.29 0.01 -0.39
CA PRO A 23 12.54 0.94 -1.23
C PRO A 23 11.74 1.92 -0.37
N ASN A 24 11.57 3.14 -0.84
CA ASN A 24 10.59 4.05 -0.26
C ASN A 24 9.17 3.55 -0.56
N ILE A 25 8.29 3.69 0.41
CA ILE A 25 6.90 3.23 0.32
C ILE A 25 5.99 4.44 0.45
N VAL A 26 5.21 4.74 -0.57
CA VAL A 26 4.20 5.80 -0.58
C VAL A 26 2.83 5.17 -0.78
N VAL A 27 1.93 5.36 0.18
CA VAL A 27 0.54 4.91 0.11
C VAL A 27 -0.35 6.15 -0.06
N ILE A 28 -1.11 6.19 -1.15
CA ILE A 28 -2.05 7.28 -1.44
C ILE A 28 -3.46 6.69 -1.40
N LEU A 29 -4.27 7.14 -0.45
CA LEU A 29 -5.68 6.78 -0.34
C LEU A 29 -6.54 7.98 -0.71
N ALA A 30 -7.22 7.90 -1.85
CA ALA A 30 -8.18 8.90 -2.24
C ALA A 30 -9.49 8.72 -1.46
N ASP A 31 -10.08 9.83 -1.01
CA ASP A 31 -11.34 9.86 -0.27
C ASP A 31 -12.49 9.97 -1.28
N ASP A 32 -13.42 9.03 -1.22
CA ASP A 32 -14.63 8.95 -2.06
C ASP A 32 -14.37 8.96 -3.59
N LEU A 33 -13.21 8.46 -4.03
CA LEU A 33 -12.91 8.31 -5.45
C LEU A 33 -13.48 6.98 -5.97
N GLY A 34 -14.39 7.06 -6.92
CA GLY A 34 -14.97 5.89 -7.58
C GLY A 34 -14.01 5.24 -8.57
N TYR A 35 -14.11 3.94 -8.73
CA TYR A 35 -13.33 3.18 -9.72
C TYR A 35 -13.46 3.75 -11.13
N GLY A 36 -14.67 4.14 -11.52
CA GLY A 36 -14.98 4.68 -12.84
C GLY A 36 -14.58 6.15 -13.04
N ASP A 37 -14.11 6.85 -12.00
CA ASP A 37 -13.70 8.25 -12.11
C ASP A 37 -12.32 8.41 -12.75
N LEU A 38 -11.50 7.36 -12.68
CA LEU A 38 -10.17 7.36 -13.27
C LEU A 38 -10.19 7.01 -14.76
N LYS A 39 -9.54 7.83 -15.57
CA LYS A 39 -9.47 7.64 -17.03
C LYS A 39 -8.88 6.29 -17.42
N CYS A 40 -7.89 5.80 -16.69
CA CYS A 40 -7.24 4.51 -16.94
C CYS A 40 -8.14 3.28 -16.69
N PHE A 41 -9.23 3.42 -15.93
CA PHE A 41 -10.20 2.35 -15.69
C PHE A 41 -11.49 2.52 -16.51
N ASN A 42 -11.84 3.75 -16.88
CA ASN A 42 -13.05 4.07 -17.61
C ASN A 42 -12.80 5.13 -18.68
N PRO A 43 -12.07 4.80 -19.76
CA PRO A 43 -11.65 5.76 -20.77
C PRO A 43 -12.80 6.46 -21.51
N GLU A 44 -13.93 5.77 -21.64
CA GLU A 44 -15.08 6.30 -22.40
C GLU A 44 -15.97 7.23 -21.59
N ARG A 45 -16.19 6.95 -20.30
CA ARG A 45 -17.17 7.64 -19.46
C ARG A 45 -16.57 8.57 -18.43
N SER A 46 -15.30 8.41 -18.06
CA SER A 46 -14.65 9.32 -17.13
C SER A 46 -14.57 10.72 -17.74
N LYS A 47 -15.14 11.68 -17.03
CA LYS A 47 -15.20 13.09 -17.45
C LYS A 47 -13.98 13.89 -17.00
N ILE A 48 -13.18 13.34 -16.10
CA ILE A 48 -12.03 13.99 -15.50
C ILE A 48 -10.76 13.40 -16.11
N GLU A 49 -9.93 14.24 -16.68
CA GLU A 49 -8.62 13.81 -17.16
C GLU A 49 -7.67 13.60 -15.99
N THR A 50 -7.09 12.40 -15.93
CA THR A 50 -6.16 12.00 -14.85
C THR A 50 -4.82 11.53 -15.44
N PRO A 51 -4.08 12.42 -16.15
CA PRO A 51 -2.93 12.00 -16.95
C PRO A 51 -1.79 11.41 -16.12
N HIS A 52 -1.56 11.93 -14.92
CA HIS A 52 -0.51 11.42 -14.04
C HIS A 52 -0.84 10.04 -13.45
N LEU A 53 -2.11 9.80 -13.09
CA LEU A 53 -2.58 8.50 -12.62
C LEU A 53 -2.62 7.49 -13.77
N SER A 54 -3.03 7.90 -14.96
CA SER A 54 -2.98 7.07 -16.16
C SER A 54 -1.56 6.63 -16.48
N ARG A 55 -0.60 7.55 -16.45
CA ARG A 55 0.83 7.23 -16.63
C ARG A 55 1.36 6.29 -15.55
N LEU A 56 0.99 6.48 -14.29
CA LEU A 56 1.36 5.58 -13.20
C LEU A 56 0.81 4.17 -13.45
N ALA A 57 -0.43 4.08 -13.90
CA ALA A 57 -1.10 2.81 -14.23
C ALA A 57 -0.44 2.09 -15.43
N GLU A 58 0.06 2.83 -16.40
CA GLU A 58 0.81 2.30 -17.56
C GLU A 58 2.19 1.79 -17.18
N GLN A 59 2.87 2.46 -16.25
CA GLN A 59 4.21 2.11 -15.80
C GLN A 59 4.24 1.06 -14.69
N GLY A 60 3.10 0.80 -14.07
CA GLY A 60 2.97 -0.09 -12.92
C GLY A 60 2.00 -1.24 -13.15
N MET A 61 1.31 -1.61 -12.09
CA MET A 61 0.31 -2.68 -12.09
C MET A 61 -1.06 -2.12 -11.74
N ARG A 62 -2.07 -2.49 -12.51
CA ARG A 62 -3.48 -2.19 -12.21
C ARG A 62 -4.18 -3.44 -11.69
N PHE A 63 -4.84 -3.31 -10.56
CA PHE A 63 -5.70 -4.35 -10.03
C PHE A 63 -7.12 -4.11 -10.53
N THR A 64 -7.66 -5.05 -11.30
CA THR A 64 -8.99 -4.95 -11.88
C THR A 64 -10.09 -5.50 -10.98
N ASP A 65 -9.71 -6.24 -9.94
CA ASP A 65 -10.61 -6.86 -8.96
C ASP A 65 -10.06 -6.70 -7.54
N ALA A 66 -9.73 -5.46 -7.17
CA ALA A 66 -9.32 -5.11 -5.81
C ALA A 66 -10.48 -4.46 -5.06
N HIS A 67 -10.71 -4.91 -3.84
CA HIS A 67 -11.83 -4.47 -3.01
C HIS A 67 -11.37 -3.69 -1.80
N SER A 68 -12.01 -2.56 -1.53
CA SER A 68 -11.91 -1.91 -0.23
C SER A 68 -12.62 -2.76 0.83
N SER A 69 -12.14 -2.71 2.06
CA SER A 69 -12.79 -3.37 3.19
C SER A 69 -14.14 -2.76 3.56
N SER A 70 -14.42 -1.56 3.10
CA SER A 70 -15.69 -0.83 3.31
C SER A 70 -15.84 0.27 2.26
N GLY A 71 -17.08 0.71 2.03
CA GLY A 71 -17.39 1.85 1.17
C GLY A 71 -17.28 3.22 1.86
N VAL A 72 -16.84 3.29 3.12
CA VAL A 72 -16.76 4.55 3.90
C VAL A 72 -15.42 4.71 4.61
N CYS A 73 -15.11 5.93 5.03
CA CYS A 73 -13.79 6.40 5.44
C CYS A 73 -13.18 5.65 6.64
N SER A 74 -13.75 5.75 7.85
CA SER A 74 -13.15 5.20 9.08
C SER A 74 -12.89 3.70 9.01
N PRO A 75 -13.83 2.87 8.56
CA PRO A 75 -13.61 1.43 8.46
C PRO A 75 -12.56 1.05 7.41
N SER A 76 -12.55 1.72 6.25
CA SER A 76 -11.53 1.48 5.21
C SER A 76 -10.13 1.86 5.71
N ARG A 77 -10.01 3.02 6.35
CA ARG A 77 -8.73 3.50 6.93
C ARG A 77 -8.24 2.59 8.05
N TYR A 78 -9.16 2.13 8.92
CA TYR A 78 -8.82 1.16 9.95
C TYR A 78 -8.22 -0.11 9.35
N ALA A 79 -8.86 -0.66 8.33
CA ALA A 79 -8.40 -1.89 7.70
C ALA A 79 -7.06 -1.70 6.97
N LEU A 80 -6.87 -0.59 6.25
CA LEU A 80 -5.61 -0.26 5.60
C LEU A 80 -4.47 -0.17 6.62
N LEU A 81 -4.70 0.53 7.74
CA LEU A 81 -3.66 0.76 8.74
C LEU A 81 -3.34 -0.47 9.58
N THR A 82 -4.29 -1.37 9.81
CA THR A 82 -4.16 -2.46 10.79
C THR A 82 -4.16 -3.86 10.18
N GLY A 83 -4.49 -4.01 8.89
CA GLY A 83 -4.68 -5.30 8.23
C GLY A 83 -5.88 -6.10 8.77
N ARG A 84 -6.84 -5.43 9.44
CA ARG A 84 -8.03 -6.09 10.03
C ARG A 84 -9.31 -5.40 9.57
N TYR A 85 -10.33 -6.17 9.33
CA TYR A 85 -11.65 -5.62 9.10
C TYR A 85 -12.18 -4.88 10.34
N HIS A 86 -12.88 -3.77 10.12
CA HIS A 86 -13.41 -2.89 11.17
C HIS A 86 -14.42 -3.60 12.09
N TRP A 87 -15.24 -4.51 11.57
CA TRP A 87 -16.20 -5.30 12.37
C TRP A 87 -15.55 -6.26 13.37
N ARG A 88 -14.23 -6.45 13.30
CA ARG A 88 -13.44 -7.15 14.33
C ARG A 88 -12.95 -6.20 15.43
N SER A 89 -13.46 -4.98 15.45
CA SER A 89 -13.23 -3.96 16.48
C SER A 89 -14.57 -3.54 17.10
N ARG A 90 -14.58 -2.45 17.88
CA ARG A 90 -15.83 -1.87 18.40
C ARG A 90 -16.71 -1.25 17.31
N LEU A 91 -16.16 -0.92 16.14
CA LEU A 91 -16.89 -0.32 15.04
C LEU A 91 -17.56 -1.41 14.19
N GLN A 92 -18.78 -1.76 14.54
CA GLN A 92 -19.55 -2.77 13.82
C GLN A 92 -20.19 -2.20 12.55
N THR A 93 -20.67 -0.96 12.62
CA THR A 93 -21.31 -0.23 11.53
C THR A 93 -20.98 1.26 11.59
N GLY A 94 -21.18 1.98 10.48
CA GLY A 94 -21.01 3.43 10.42
C GLY A 94 -19.55 3.89 10.43
N ILE A 95 -19.34 5.08 10.97
CA ILE A 95 -18.03 5.76 11.03
C ILE A 95 -17.72 6.18 12.46
N VAL A 96 -16.45 6.46 12.74
CA VAL A 96 -16.03 7.03 14.02
C VAL A 96 -16.36 8.53 14.04
N GLY A 97 -17.08 8.98 15.07
CA GLY A 97 -17.38 10.38 15.28
C GLY A 97 -16.18 11.19 15.75
N VAL A 98 -16.23 12.50 15.53
CA VAL A 98 -15.10 13.42 15.82
C VAL A 98 -14.73 13.42 17.31
N MET A 99 -15.71 13.24 18.19
CA MET A 99 -15.51 13.24 19.65
C MET A 99 -15.37 11.83 20.26
N GLU A 100 -15.31 10.80 19.42
CA GLU A 100 -15.17 9.43 19.90
C GLU A 100 -13.71 9.07 20.18
N HIS A 101 -13.54 8.08 21.05
CA HIS A 101 -12.21 7.52 21.31
C HIS A 101 -11.58 6.91 20.05
N PRO A 102 -10.25 6.94 19.92
CA PRO A 102 -9.55 6.33 18.81
C PRO A 102 -9.96 4.87 18.61
N LEU A 103 -10.23 4.48 17.36
CA LEU A 103 -10.63 3.12 17.01
C LEU A 103 -9.45 2.14 17.11
N ILE A 104 -8.26 2.60 16.77
CA ILE A 104 -7.03 1.80 16.83
C ILE A 104 -6.52 1.82 18.27
N ALA A 105 -6.48 0.65 18.90
CA ALA A 105 -5.92 0.51 20.24
C ALA A 105 -4.42 0.85 20.23
N SER A 106 -3.91 1.44 21.30
CA SER A 106 -2.53 1.93 21.40
C SER A 106 -1.47 0.82 21.22
N ASN A 107 -1.81 -0.42 21.57
CA ASN A 107 -0.95 -1.59 21.40
C ASN A 107 -1.13 -2.29 20.05
N ARG A 108 -1.99 -1.78 19.15
CA ARG A 108 -2.23 -2.38 17.84
C ARG A 108 -1.10 -2.04 16.88
N LEU A 109 -0.44 -3.06 16.36
CA LEU A 109 0.52 -2.89 15.28
C LEU A 109 -0.19 -2.33 14.04
N THR A 110 0.37 -1.27 13.50
CA THR A 110 -0.07 -0.64 12.24
C THR A 110 0.99 -0.82 11.16
N ILE A 111 0.61 -0.58 9.90
CA ILE A 111 1.57 -0.59 8.78
C ILE A 111 2.73 0.39 9.04
N ALA A 112 2.45 1.57 9.60
CA ALA A 112 3.48 2.54 9.97
C ALA A 112 4.37 2.02 11.11
N GLY A 113 3.79 1.39 12.14
CA GLY A 113 4.54 0.75 13.21
C GLY A 113 5.43 -0.38 12.71
N LEU A 114 4.90 -1.21 11.79
CA LEU A 114 5.67 -2.26 11.15
C LEU A 114 6.85 -1.70 10.35
N ALA A 115 6.61 -0.66 9.54
CA ALA A 115 7.66 0.01 8.78
C ALA A 115 8.73 0.61 9.71
N LYS A 116 8.33 1.30 10.79
CA LYS A 116 9.24 1.86 11.79
C LYS A 116 10.11 0.78 12.45
N ASN A 117 9.53 -0.36 12.81
CA ASN A 117 10.27 -1.50 13.36
C ASN A 117 11.30 -2.08 12.38
N ASN A 118 11.13 -1.82 11.09
CA ASN A 118 12.04 -2.19 10.03
C ASN A 118 12.97 -1.04 9.58
N GLY A 119 13.09 0.02 10.39
CA GLY A 119 14.04 1.11 10.17
C GLY A 119 13.61 2.16 9.14
N TYR A 120 12.31 2.26 8.84
CA TYR A 120 11.77 3.34 8.02
C TYR A 120 11.42 4.57 8.89
N ALA A 121 11.66 5.75 8.35
CA ALA A 121 10.96 6.95 8.82
C ALA A 121 9.51 6.90 8.31
N THR A 122 8.54 7.23 9.15
CA THR A 122 7.11 7.13 8.79
C THR A 122 6.40 8.43 9.05
N ALA A 123 5.46 8.80 8.17
CA ALA A 123 4.59 9.95 8.33
C ALA A 123 3.17 9.58 7.86
N CYS A 124 2.16 10.26 8.39
CA CYS A 124 0.78 10.20 7.94
C CYS A 124 0.30 11.64 7.76
N ILE A 125 -0.22 11.96 6.58
CA ILE A 125 -0.63 13.31 6.21
C ILE A 125 -2.07 13.25 5.67
N GLY A 126 -2.89 14.24 6.04
CA GLY A 126 -4.27 14.37 5.58
C GLY A 126 -5.28 13.95 6.64
N LYS A 127 -6.33 13.31 6.17
CA LYS A 127 -7.51 12.98 6.99
C LYS A 127 -7.31 11.74 7.85
#